data_55b6c35da40e795b88f76cb7c3a41601
#
_entry.id   55b6c35da40e795b88f76cb7c3a41601
#
_cell.length_a   1.000
_cell.length_b   1.000
_cell.length_c   1.000
_cell.angle_alpha   90.00
_cell.angle_beta   90.00
_cell.angle_gamma   90.00
#
_symmetry.space_group_name_H-M   'P 1'
#
loop_
_entity.id
_entity.type
_entity.pdbx_description
1 polymer ?
#
loop_
_entity_poly.entity_id
_entity_poly.type
_entity_poly.pdbx_seq_one_letter_code
_entity_poly.pdbx_strand_id
1 'polypeptide(L)'
;WPAVLFVCILYLPLLVLGVRSLCIKERLSGLFRRKLLRTGLGMAFVGLLFTIYAWVKVPDFGIKYQVFPVNVCYNIKLTLERWGLSERYHETSKDFTFHAVKNRQAPGREIYVLVIGEASRADSWSLFGYDRETTPRLEKREGVVPFSNVLTQSNATHKSVPIILSPASAANYDSIYVQKSLITAFKEAGFQTWYLSNQVPNRSLIDFFSEEAERRIDISPREGELYTDNRPDGEMLPSIR
;
A
#
# COMPACT_ATOMS: atom_id res chain seq x y z
N TRP A 1 1.69 -0.29 15.03
CA TRP A 1 2.15 0.04 16.38
C TRP A 1 2.54 -1.18 17.23
N PRO A 2 1.79 -2.35 17.27
CA PRO A 2 2.16 -3.50 18.10
C PRO A 2 3.54 -4.08 17.77
N ALA A 3 3.89 -4.15 16.49
CA ALA A 3 5.18 -4.67 16.04
C ALA A 3 6.37 -3.78 16.49
N VAL A 4 6.20 -2.46 16.44
CA VAL A 4 7.22 -1.52 16.94
C VAL A 4 7.39 -1.66 18.45
N LEU A 5 6.28 -1.77 19.17
CA LEU A 5 6.29 -1.98 20.62
C LEU A 5 6.96 -3.31 20.98
N PHE A 6 6.69 -4.37 20.25
CA PHE A 6 7.32 -5.69 20.43
C PHE A 6 8.84 -5.63 20.19
N VAL A 7 9.27 -4.98 19.10
CA VAL A 7 10.70 -4.77 18.81
C VAL A 7 11.35 -3.94 19.91
N CYS A 8 10.73 -2.86 20.38
CA CYS A 8 11.26 -2.06 21.48
C CYS A 8 11.36 -2.87 22.79
N ILE A 9 10.34 -3.64 23.15
CA ILE A 9 10.36 -4.46 24.35
C ILE A 9 11.45 -5.54 24.31
N LEU A 10 11.67 -6.14 23.14
CA LEU A 10 12.65 -7.22 22.98
C LEU A 10 14.09 -6.71 22.88
N TYR A 11 14.33 -5.64 22.13
CA TYR A 11 15.68 -5.17 21.79
C TYR A 11 16.18 -4.03 22.68
N LEU A 12 15.28 -3.18 23.22
CA LEU A 12 15.69 -2.07 24.09
C LEU A 12 16.42 -2.57 25.35
N PRO A 13 15.96 -3.63 26.07
CA PRO A 13 16.69 -4.18 27.20
C PRO A 13 18.06 -4.73 26.80
N LEU A 14 18.17 -5.40 25.64
CA LEU A 14 19.43 -5.93 25.13
C LEU A 14 20.41 -4.79 24.77
N LEU A 15 19.90 -3.72 24.17
CA LEU A 15 20.69 -2.53 23.82
C LEU A 15 21.16 -1.80 25.08
N VAL A 16 20.26 -1.61 26.06
CA VAL A 16 20.59 -1.01 27.37
C VAL A 16 21.62 -1.85 28.14
N LEU A 17 21.45 -3.18 28.16
CA LEU A 17 22.39 -4.09 28.78
C LEU A 17 23.74 -4.08 28.04
N GLY A 18 23.75 -4.03 26.73
CA GLY A 18 24.95 -3.91 25.90
C GLY A 18 25.70 -2.61 26.16
N VAL A 19 25.02 -1.46 26.15
CA VAL A 19 25.61 -0.15 26.46
C VAL A 19 26.10 -0.11 27.90
N ARG A 20 25.29 -0.60 28.84
CA ARG A 20 25.69 -0.66 30.28
C ARG A 20 26.91 -1.57 30.50
N SER A 21 27.00 -2.69 29.76
CA SER A 21 28.18 -3.58 29.75
C SER A 21 29.42 -2.88 29.19
N LEU A 22 29.29 -2.01 28.22
CA LEU A 22 30.38 -1.19 27.67
C LEU A 22 30.80 -0.08 28.66
N CYS A 23 29.84 0.48 29.39
CA CYS A 23 30.10 1.54 30.37
C CYS A 23 30.67 1.01 31.71
N ILE A 24 30.46 -0.27 32.05
CA ILE A 24 31.04 -0.92 33.23
C ILE A 24 32.49 -1.31 32.93
N LYS A 25 33.36 -0.32 32.96
CA LYS A 25 34.76 -0.40 32.54
C LYS A 25 35.65 -1.30 33.43
N GLU A 26 35.16 -1.82 34.56
CA GLU A 26 36.05 -2.35 35.61
C GLU A 26 35.88 -3.82 36.02
N ARG A 27 34.97 -4.63 35.39
CA ARG A 27 34.72 -5.98 35.93
C ARG A 27 34.81 -7.16 34.98
N LEU A 28 35.08 -6.93 33.69
CA LEU A 28 35.33 -8.05 32.81
C LEU A 28 36.83 -8.31 32.70
N SER A 29 37.28 -9.48 33.14
CA SER A 29 38.69 -9.88 32.98
C SER A 29 39.06 -9.75 31.47
N GLY A 30 40.30 -9.29 31.19
CA GLY A 30 40.76 -9.08 29.83
C GLY A 30 40.65 -10.34 28.95
N LEU A 31 40.67 -11.52 29.56
CA LEU A 31 40.47 -12.81 28.93
C LEU A 31 38.99 -13.00 28.45
N PHE A 32 38.02 -12.62 29.26
CA PHE A 32 36.62 -12.74 28.93
C PHE A 32 36.23 -11.78 27.77
N ARG A 33 36.73 -10.54 27.84
CA ARG A 33 36.56 -9.57 26.76
C ARG A 33 37.13 -10.04 25.42
N ARG A 34 38.31 -10.64 25.42
CA ARG A 34 38.95 -11.21 24.22
C ARG A 34 38.18 -12.42 23.69
N LYS A 35 37.65 -13.29 24.56
CA LYS A 35 36.79 -14.41 24.15
C LYS A 35 35.48 -13.89 23.51
N LEU A 36 34.81 -12.95 24.15
CA LEU A 36 33.56 -12.35 23.63
C LEU A 36 33.78 -11.69 22.26
N LEU A 37 34.88 -10.95 22.12
CA LEU A 37 35.23 -10.30 20.83
C LEU A 37 35.53 -11.35 19.76
N ARG A 38 36.26 -12.41 20.04
CA ARG A 38 36.56 -13.50 19.10
C ARG A 38 35.30 -14.25 18.69
N THR A 39 34.39 -14.55 19.63
CA THR A 39 33.10 -15.20 19.32
C THR A 39 32.22 -14.29 18.49
N GLY A 40 32.12 -13.01 18.82
CA GLY A 40 31.36 -12.04 18.06
C GLY A 40 31.88 -11.87 16.61
N LEU A 41 33.21 -11.78 16.44
CA LEU A 41 33.84 -11.72 15.13
C LEU A 41 33.63 -13.02 14.33
N GLY A 42 33.70 -14.17 14.98
CA GLY A 42 33.39 -15.46 14.36
C GLY A 42 31.94 -15.55 13.88
N MET A 43 30.98 -15.13 14.69
CA MET A 43 29.56 -15.09 14.29
C MET A 43 29.31 -14.09 13.17
N ALA A 44 29.93 -12.91 13.21
CA ALA A 44 29.84 -11.93 12.15
C ALA A 44 30.42 -12.46 10.82
N PHE A 45 31.54 -13.19 10.88
CA PHE A 45 32.15 -13.82 9.71
C PHE A 45 31.25 -14.91 9.11
N VAL A 46 30.65 -15.77 9.93
CA VAL A 46 29.69 -16.78 9.49
C VAL A 46 28.45 -16.12 8.87
N GLY A 47 27.93 -15.07 9.49
CA GLY A 47 26.82 -14.28 8.95
C GLY A 47 27.16 -13.66 7.59
N LEU A 48 28.37 -13.14 7.43
CA LEU A 48 28.86 -12.60 6.16
C LEU A 48 28.92 -13.68 5.08
N LEU A 49 29.46 -14.86 5.38
CA LEU A 49 29.51 -15.99 4.43
C LEU A 49 28.10 -16.42 4.01
N PHE A 50 27.16 -16.47 4.95
CA PHE A 50 25.76 -16.79 4.66
C PHE A 50 25.10 -15.74 3.76
N THR A 51 25.39 -14.47 4.00
CA THR A 51 24.89 -13.35 3.16
C THR A 51 25.44 -13.44 1.75
N ILE A 52 26.74 -13.72 1.60
CA ILE A 52 27.37 -13.91 0.28
C ILE A 52 26.77 -15.13 -0.44
N TYR A 53 26.59 -16.25 0.28
CA TYR A 53 25.94 -17.44 -0.27
C TYR A 53 24.51 -17.14 -0.76
N ALA A 54 23.71 -16.45 0.06
CA ALA A 54 22.36 -16.06 -0.31
C ALA A 54 22.34 -15.14 -1.53
N TRP A 55 23.25 -14.17 -1.59
CA TRP A 55 23.38 -13.27 -2.74
C TRP A 55 23.67 -13.99 -4.05
N VAL A 56 24.47 -15.05 -4.00
CA VAL A 56 24.83 -15.85 -5.18
C VAL A 56 23.74 -16.84 -5.59
N LYS A 57 23.01 -17.40 -4.62
CA LYS A 57 22.10 -18.55 -4.85
C LYS A 57 20.63 -18.21 -4.87
N VAL A 58 20.22 -17.11 -4.25
CA VAL A 58 18.80 -16.72 -4.16
C VAL A 58 18.52 -15.65 -5.21
N PRO A 59 17.64 -15.91 -6.19
CA PRO A 59 17.21 -14.91 -7.15
C PRO A 59 16.63 -13.68 -6.39
N ASP A 60 16.93 -12.48 -6.89
CA ASP A 60 16.45 -11.21 -6.33
C ASP A 60 16.83 -10.94 -4.87
N PHE A 61 17.87 -11.62 -4.35
CA PHE A 61 18.34 -11.36 -3.00
C PHE A 61 18.88 -9.93 -2.89
N GLY A 62 18.31 -9.17 -1.97
CA GLY A 62 18.76 -7.81 -1.67
C GLY A 62 19.00 -7.61 -0.19
N ILE A 63 20.24 -7.24 0.18
CA ILE A 63 20.65 -7.01 1.59
C ILE A 63 19.65 -6.04 2.28
N LYS A 64 19.24 -4.98 1.58
CA LYS A 64 18.30 -3.98 2.11
C LYS A 64 16.88 -4.49 2.34
N TYR A 65 16.52 -5.65 1.77
CA TYR A 65 15.18 -6.20 1.91
C TYR A 65 15.10 -7.40 2.85
N GLN A 66 16.17 -8.21 2.91
CA GLN A 66 16.13 -9.53 3.54
C GLN A 66 17.07 -9.68 4.74
N VAL A 67 18.07 -8.81 4.88
CA VAL A 67 19.03 -8.92 5.99
C VAL A 67 18.64 -8.04 7.17
N PHE A 68 18.32 -8.66 8.31
CA PHE A 68 18.13 -7.97 9.57
C PHE A 68 19.50 -7.54 10.15
N PRO A 69 19.63 -6.35 10.73
CA PRO A 69 18.65 -5.26 10.89
C PRO A 69 18.61 -4.24 9.75
N VAL A 70 19.35 -4.46 8.66
CA VAL A 70 19.45 -3.52 7.52
C VAL A 70 18.08 -3.24 6.90
N ASN A 71 17.27 -4.29 6.73
CA ASN A 71 15.92 -4.17 6.20
C ASN A 71 15.00 -3.30 7.06
N VAL A 72 15.18 -3.33 8.39
CA VAL A 72 14.40 -2.48 9.30
C VAL A 72 14.77 -1.01 9.11
N CYS A 73 16.07 -0.70 9.09
CA CYS A 73 16.57 0.66 8.86
C CYS A 73 16.13 1.19 7.48
N TYR A 74 16.23 0.34 6.45
CA TYR A 74 15.81 0.69 5.10
C TYR A 74 14.30 0.95 5.02
N ASN A 75 13.48 0.11 5.63
CA ASN A 75 12.03 0.28 5.65
C ASN A 75 11.59 1.53 6.42
N ILE A 76 12.25 1.84 7.54
CA ILE A 76 12.00 3.09 8.29
C ILE A 76 12.30 4.29 7.39
N LYS A 77 13.48 4.33 6.77
CA LYS A 77 13.86 5.40 5.83
C LYS A 77 12.81 5.54 4.72
N LEU A 78 12.46 4.43 4.04
CA LEU A 78 11.49 4.43 2.95
C LEU A 78 10.10 4.92 3.40
N THR A 79 9.67 4.53 4.60
CA THR A 79 8.40 4.98 5.17
C THR A 79 8.39 6.49 5.41
N LEU A 80 9.46 7.03 5.98
CA LEU A 80 9.58 8.47 6.23
C LEU A 80 9.63 9.28 4.92
N GLU A 81 10.36 8.79 3.92
CA GLU A 81 10.42 9.42 2.59
C GLU A 81 9.04 9.45 1.93
N ARG A 82 8.35 8.32 1.90
CA ARG A 82 7.02 8.20 1.28
C ARG A 82 5.96 8.99 2.04
N TRP A 83 6.02 9.00 3.36
CA TRP A 83 5.13 9.83 4.16
C TRP A 83 5.31 11.31 3.84
N GLY A 84 6.56 11.80 3.78
CA GLY A 84 6.84 13.18 3.40
C GLY A 84 6.39 13.53 1.97
N LEU A 85 6.43 12.58 1.02
CA LEU A 85 5.90 12.77 -0.33
C LEU A 85 4.37 12.83 -0.32
N SER A 86 3.72 11.96 0.44
CA SER A 86 2.26 11.91 0.56
C SER A 86 1.71 13.18 1.20
N GLU A 87 2.28 13.66 2.28
CA GLU A 87 1.85 14.91 2.94
C GLU A 87 1.94 16.13 2.01
N ARG A 88 2.88 16.14 1.07
CA ARG A 88 3.04 17.22 0.09
C ARG A 88 2.25 17.03 -1.20
N TYR A 89 1.45 15.96 -1.31
CA TYR A 89 0.72 15.62 -2.53
C TYR A 89 -0.08 16.80 -3.09
N HIS A 90 -0.82 17.51 -2.27
CA HIS A 90 -1.64 18.65 -2.71
C HIS A 90 -0.81 19.79 -3.31
N GLU A 91 0.43 19.98 -2.83
CA GLU A 91 1.34 21.00 -3.35
C GLU A 91 2.01 20.54 -4.66
N THR A 92 2.50 19.29 -4.68
CA THR A 92 3.27 18.75 -5.80
C THR A 92 2.40 18.42 -7.01
N SER A 93 1.13 18.12 -6.81
CA SER A 93 0.19 17.79 -7.89
C SER A 93 -0.71 18.96 -8.32
N LYS A 94 -0.60 20.14 -7.68
CA LYS A 94 -1.52 21.27 -7.89
C LYS A 94 -1.58 21.77 -9.34
N ASP A 95 -0.44 21.77 -10.03
CA ASP A 95 -0.32 22.28 -11.40
C ASP A 95 -0.50 21.19 -12.47
N PHE A 96 -0.78 19.94 -12.03
CA PHE A 96 -1.03 18.84 -12.96
C PHE A 96 -2.41 18.94 -13.58
N THR A 97 -2.49 18.82 -14.90
CA THR A 97 -3.73 18.78 -15.67
C THR A 97 -3.66 17.68 -16.71
N PHE A 98 -4.79 17.03 -16.96
CA PHE A 98 -4.94 16.05 -18.03
C PHE A 98 -5.23 16.72 -19.38
N HIS A 99 -5.71 17.98 -19.36
CA HIS A 99 -6.31 18.64 -20.51
C HIS A 99 -7.44 17.80 -21.14
N ALA A 100 -8.18 17.11 -20.27
CA ALA A 100 -9.21 16.18 -20.70
C ALA A 100 -10.43 16.94 -21.24
N VAL A 101 -10.86 16.54 -22.43
CA VAL A 101 -12.05 17.09 -23.09
C VAL A 101 -13.00 15.98 -23.49
N LYS A 102 -14.29 16.22 -23.37
CA LYS A 102 -15.30 15.27 -23.85
C LYS A 102 -15.35 15.28 -25.37
N ASN A 103 -14.95 14.18 -26.00
CA ASN A 103 -14.84 14.06 -27.48
C ASN A 103 -16.20 13.93 -28.17
N ARG A 104 -17.22 13.39 -27.48
CA ARG A 104 -18.57 13.24 -28.01
C ARG A 104 -19.59 13.77 -27.03
N GLN A 105 -20.58 14.49 -27.52
CA GLN A 105 -21.78 14.78 -26.74
C GLN A 105 -22.79 13.67 -27.03
N ALA A 106 -23.04 12.80 -26.06
CA ALA A 106 -24.15 11.86 -26.18
C ALA A 106 -25.50 12.62 -26.05
N PRO A 107 -26.51 12.19 -26.77
CA PRO A 107 -27.85 12.74 -26.60
C PRO A 107 -28.44 12.23 -25.28
N GLY A 108 -28.15 12.90 -24.18
CA GLY A 108 -28.69 12.54 -22.86
C GLY A 108 -27.64 12.53 -21.72
N ARG A 109 -28.10 12.12 -20.57
CA ARG A 109 -27.26 12.02 -19.35
C ARG A 109 -26.39 10.77 -19.44
N GLU A 110 -25.09 10.96 -19.29
CA GLU A 110 -24.11 9.87 -19.19
C GLU A 110 -23.74 9.66 -17.74
N ILE A 111 -23.71 8.38 -17.31
CA ILE A 111 -23.30 7.98 -15.98
C ILE A 111 -22.22 6.89 -16.13
N TYR A 112 -21.06 7.14 -15.58
CA TYR A 112 -19.94 6.19 -15.49
C TYR A 112 -19.73 5.80 -14.04
N VAL A 113 -19.75 4.51 -13.76
CA VAL A 113 -19.53 3.96 -12.41
C VAL A 113 -18.31 3.04 -12.45
N LEU A 114 -17.25 3.43 -11.76
CA LEU A 114 -16.08 2.59 -11.55
C LEU A 114 -16.19 1.95 -10.14
N VAL A 115 -16.27 0.63 -10.12
CA VAL A 115 -16.31 -0.15 -8.88
C VAL A 115 -14.97 -0.84 -8.68
N ILE A 116 -14.25 -0.46 -7.61
CA ILE A 116 -13.00 -1.10 -7.24
C ILE A 116 -13.27 -2.02 -6.06
N GLY A 117 -13.17 -3.34 -6.29
CA GLY A 117 -13.34 -4.37 -5.27
C GLY A 117 -12.05 -4.60 -4.46
N GLU A 118 -12.18 -5.24 -3.32
CA GLU A 118 -11.07 -5.64 -2.44
C GLU A 118 -10.92 -7.17 -2.46
N ALA A 119 -9.66 -7.66 -2.49
CA ALA A 119 -9.29 -9.08 -2.39
C ALA A 119 -10.04 -10.03 -3.36
N SER A 120 -10.50 -9.53 -4.50
CA SER A 120 -11.32 -10.27 -5.46
C SER A 120 -10.45 -10.81 -6.61
N ARG A 121 -10.15 -12.10 -6.57
CA ARG A 121 -9.36 -12.79 -7.61
C ARG A 121 -10.26 -13.39 -8.67
N ALA A 122 -9.88 -13.24 -9.95
CA ALA A 122 -10.59 -13.83 -11.08
C ALA A 122 -10.75 -15.36 -10.96
N ASP A 123 -9.73 -16.05 -10.43
CA ASP A 123 -9.73 -17.49 -10.21
C ASP A 123 -10.88 -17.98 -9.28
N SER A 124 -11.48 -17.07 -8.51
CA SER A 124 -12.58 -17.37 -7.59
C SER A 124 -13.94 -16.90 -8.12
N TRP A 125 -14.03 -16.50 -9.39
CA TRP A 125 -15.26 -16.07 -10.03
C TRP A 125 -15.79 -17.13 -10.97
N SER A 126 -17.04 -17.56 -10.79
CA SER A 126 -17.68 -18.52 -11.69
C SER A 126 -17.79 -18.00 -13.13
N LEU A 127 -17.89 -16.68 -13.31
CA LEU A 127 -17.80 -16.01 -14.62
C LEU A 127 -16.51 -16.35 -15.40
N PHE A 128 -15.43 -16.71 -14.71
CA PHE A 128 -14.15 -17.12 -15.29
C PHE A 128 -13.85 -18.62 -15.17
N GLY A 129 -14.86 -19.43 -14.83
CA GLY A 129 -14.76 -20.89 -14.78
C GLY A 129 -14.44 -21.48 -13.42
N TYR A 130 -14.64 -20.74 -12.33
CA TYR A 130 -14.57 -21.30 -10.99
C TYR A 130 -15.76 -22.24 -10.73
N ASP A 131 -15.53 -23.42 -10.14
CA ASP A 131 -16.54 -24.48 -9.97
C ASP A 131 -17.72 -24.12 -9.06
N ARG A 132 -17.57 -23.10 -8.21
CA ARG A 132 -18.63 -22.64 -7.31
C ARG A 132 -19.30 -21.38 -7.88
N GLU A 133 -20.63 -21.32 -7.77
CA GLU A 133 -21.42 -20.14 -8.19
C GLU A 133 -21.12 -18.92 -7.30
N THR A 134 -20.10 -18.16 -7.65
CA THR A 134 -19.70 -16.94 -6.92
C THR A 134 -20.20 -15.65 -7.57
N THR A 135 -20.47 -15.66 -8.88
CA THR A 135 -20.92 -14.50 -9.66
C THR A 135 -22.18 -14.77 -10.50
N PRO A 136 -23.21 -15.50 -9.99
CA PRO A 136 -24.35 -15.96 -10.81
C PRO A 136 -25.21 -14.81 -11.37
N ARG A 137 -25.20 -13.65 -10.74
CA ARG A 137 -25.93 -12.47 -11.21
C ARG A 137 -25.23 -11.78 -12.37
N LEU A 138 -23.90 -11.76 -12.39
CA LEU A 138 -23.10 -11.18 -13.47
C LEU A 138 -23.19 -12.05 -14.71
N GLU A 139 -23.15 -13.37 -14.56
CA GLU A 139 -23.25 -14.33 -15.66
C GLU A 139 -24.56 -14.23 -16.43
N LYS A 140 -25.65 -13.93 -15.71
CA LYS A 140 -27.00 -13.81 -16.28
C LYS A 140 -27.31 -12.42 -16.82
N ARG A 141 -26.42 -11.45 -16.62
CA ARG A 141 -26.67 -10.06 -17.00
C ARG A 141 -26.23 -9.81 -18.43
N GLU A 142 -27.14 -9.32 -19.27
CA GLU A 142 -26.81 -8.87 -20.60
C GLU A 142 -25.87 -7.65 -20.59
N GLY A 143 -24.98 -7.58 -21.57
CA GLY A 143 -24.01 -6.49 -21.73
C GLY A 143 -22.77 -6.58 -20.85
N VAL A 144 -22.60 -7.65 -20.07
CA VAL A 144 -21.35 -7.90 -19.33
C VAL A 144 -20.27 -8.35 -20.30
N VAL A 145 -19.12 -7.68 -20.29
CA VAL A 145 -17.93 -8.03 -21.07
C VAL A 145 -16.82 -8.43 -20.12
N PRO A 146 -16.56 -9.74 -19.93
CA PRO A 146 -15.49 -10.20 -19.06
C PRO A 146 -14.11 -10.06 -19.72
N PHE A 147 -13.14 -9.55 -18.97
CA PHE A 147 -11.74 -9.48 -19.37
C PHE A 147 -10.94 -10.57 -18.65
N SER A 148 -10.55 -11.62 -19.37
CA SER A 148 -9.85 -12.78 -18.81
C SER A 148 -8.34 -12.59 -18.64
N ASN A 149 -7.74 -11.60 -19.30
CA ASN A 149 -6.29 -11.36 -19.26
C ASN A 149 -5.98 -9.98 -18.68
N VAL A 150 -6.27 -9.81 -17.39
CA VAL A 150 -5.98 -8.58 -16.66
C VAL A 150 -5.07 -8.90 -15.48
N LEU A 151 -3.94 -8.21 -15.39
CA LEU A 151 -2.99 -8.33 -14.29
C LEU A 151 -2.95 -7.04 -13.49
N THR A 152 -3.06 -7.17 -12.18
CA THR A 152 -2.78 -6.04 -11.29
C THR A 152 -1.28 -5.76 -11.25
N GLN A 153 -0.90 -4.50 -11.23
CA GLN A 153 0.50 -4.09 -11.16
C GLN A 153 1.07 -4.13 -9.72
N SER A 154 0.24 -4.42 -8.72
CA SER A 154 0.66 -4.60 -7.33
C SER A 154 -0.31 -5.53 -6.59
N ASN A 155 0.22 -6.25 -5.63
CA ASN A 155 -0.52 -7.15 -4.75
C ASN A 155 -0.95 -6.50 -3.42
N ALA A 156 -0.79 -5.19 -3.29
CA ALA A 156 -1.14 -4.45 -2.08
C ALA A 156 -2.07 -3.29 -2.43
N THR A 157 -3.21 -3.19 -1.75
CA THR A 157 -4.28 -2.21 -1.99
C THR A 157 -3.77 -0.77 -2.03
N HIS A 158 -2.94 -0.37 -1.07
CA HIS A 158 -2.37 0.98 -0.98
C HIS A 158 -1.46 1.35 -2.16
N LYS A 159 -1.10 0.39 -3.02
CA LYS A 159 -0.35 0.60 -4.26
C LYS A 159 -1.22 0.37 -5.50
N SER A 160 -2.01 -0.73 -5.51
CA SER A 160 -2.79 -1.10 -6.69
C SER A 160 -3.89 -0.09 -6.99
N VAL A 161 -4.63 0.37 -5.98
CA VAL A 161 -5.74 1.33 -6.19
C VAL A 161 -5.23 2.67 -6.72
N PRO A 162 -4.18 3.29 -6.14
CA PRO A 162 -3.62 4.50 -6.73
C PRO A 162 -3.12 4.32 -8.17
N ILE A 163 -2.50 3.18 -8.52
CA ILE A 163 -2.10 2.89 -9.91
C ILE A 163 -3.30 2.77 -10.83
N ILE A 164 -4.41 2.14 -10.38
CA ILE A 164 -5.65 2.04 -11.17
C ILE A 164 -6.26 3.42 -11.43
N LEU A 165 -6.17 4.31 -10.46
CA LEU A 165 -6.79 5.63 -10.52
C LEU A 165 -5.92 6.72 -11.14
N SER A 166 -4.66 6.45 -11.50
CA SER A 166 -3.72 7.45 -12.00
C SER A 166 -2.98 6.98 -13.25
N PRO A 167 -2.29 7.85 -13.98
CA PRO A 167 -1.41 7.46 -15.08
C PRO A 167 -0.13 6.72 -14.62
N ALA A 168 0.13 6.64 -13.33
CA ALA A 168 1.30 5.96 -12.79
C ALA A 168 1.29 4.45 -13.10
N SER A 169 2.46 3.85 -13.08
CA SER A 169 2.63 2.41 -13.28
C SER A 169 3.58 1.83 -12.23
N ALA A 170 3.65 0.51 -12.13
CA ALA A 170 4.63 -0.14 -11.25
C ALA A 170 6.08 0.21 -11.62
N ALA A 171 6.36 0.46 -12.90
CA ALA A 171 7.69 0.86 -13.39
C ALA A 171 8.03 2.33 -13.07
N ASN A 172 7.00 3.19 -12.94
CA ASN A 172 7.15 4.61 -12.64
C ASN A 172 6.21 5.00 -11.49
N TYR A 173 6.35 4.32 -10.35
CA TYR A 173 5.45 4.50 -9.23
C TYR A 173 5.57 5.90 -8.60
N ASP A 174 6.76 6.48 -8.58
CA ASP A 174 6.99 7.77 -7.91
C ASP A 174 6.28 8.95 -8.59
N SER A 175 5.88 8.80 -9.86
CA SER A 175 5.06 9.79 -10.57
C SER A 175 3.70 10.04 -9.92
N ILE A 176 3.21 9.09 -9.12
CA ILE A 176 1.92 9.17 -8.41
C ILE A 176 1.83 10.35 -7.44
N TYR A 177 2.97 10.83 -6.92
CA TYR A 177 3.02 11.93 -5.97
C TYR A 177 2.95 13.32 -6.61
N VAL A 178 3.00 13.39 -7.95
CA VAL A 178 2.97 14.65 -8.72
C VAL A 178 1.87 14.67 -9.77
N GLN A 179 1.07 13.62 -9.84
CA GLN A 179 -0.03 13.47 -10.80
C GLN A 179 -1.37 13.44 -10.08
N LYS A 180 -2.42 13.88 -10.79
CA LYS A 180 -3.81 13.77 -10.34
C LYS A 180 -4.42 12.43 -10.75
N SER A 181 -5.55 12.10 -10.12
CA SER A 181 -6.28 10.88 -10.43
C SER A 181 -7.23 11.05 -11.64
N LEU A 182 -7.76 9.92 -12.10
CA LEU A 182 -8.84 9.85 -13.11
C LEU A 182 -10.04 10.73 -12.75
N ILE A 183 -10.30 10.95 -11.46
CA ILE A 183 -11.37 11.83 -10.97
C ILE A 183 -11.19 13.25 -11.51
N THR A 184 -9.96 13.78 -11.43
CA THR A 184 -9.64 15.09 -12.00
C THR A 184 -9.82 15.12 -13.51
N ALA A 185 -9.44 14.06 -14.24
CA ALA A 185 -9.67 13.99 -15.70
C ALA A 185 -11.17 14.08 -16.05
N PHE A 186 -12.03 13.40 -15.33
CA PHE A 186 -13.49 13.51 -15.52
C PHE A 186 -14.02 14.90 -15.17
N LYS A 187 -13.49 15.55 -14.12
CA LYS A 187 -13.87 16.94 -13.80
C LYS A 187 -13.48 17.91 -14.91
N GLU A 188 -12.25 17.79 -15.43
CA GLU A 188 -11.79 18.61 -16.57
C GLU A 188 -12.69 18.43 -17.81
N ALA A 189 -13.18 17.20 -18.03
CA ALA A 189 -14.10 16.88 -19.12
C ALA A 189 -15.57 17.33 -18.84
N GLY A 190 -15.83 18.02 -17.74
CA GLY A 190 -17.14 18.60 -17.39
C GLY A 190 -18.11 17.64 -16.70
N PHE A 191 -17.63 16.51 -16.17
CA PHE A 191 -18.46 15.59 -15.37
C PHE A 191 -18.49 16.00 -13.92
N GLN A 192 -19.65 15.82 -13.28
CA GLN A 192 -19.74 15.82 -11.81
C GLN A 192 -19.17 14.50 -11.27
N THR A 193 -18.27 14.58 -10.31
CA THR A 193 -17.55 13.43 -9.79
C THR A 193 -17.92 13.15 -8.35
N TRP A 194 -18.21 11.89 -8.06
CA TRP A 194 -18.53 11.42 -6.73
C TRP A 194 -17.62 10.27 -6.36
N TYR A 195 -17.14 10.26 -5.14
CA TYR A 195 -16.36 9.17 -4.57
C TYR A 195 -17.07 8.59 -3.35
N LEU A 196 -17.41 7.31 -3.42
CA LEU A 196 -18.03 6.57 -2.34
C LEU A 196 -17.04 5.54 -1.81
N SER A 197 -16.85 5.50 -0.50
CA SER A 197 -15.92 4.56 0.15
C SER A 197 -16.59 3.82 1.30
N ASN A 198 -16.37 2.50 1.34
CA ASN A 198 -16.63 1.65 2.49
C ASN A 198 -15.34 1.32 3.25
N GLN A 199 -14.22 1.93 2.88
CA GLN A 199 -12.94 1.80 3.56
C GLN A 199 -12.73 2.93 4.56
N VAL A 200 -12.07 2.59 5.66
CA VAL A 200 -11.70 3.58 6.67
C VAL A 200 -10.62 4.51 6.12
N PRO A 201 -10.80 5.84 6.18
CA PRO A 201 -9.77 6.77 5.79
C PRO A 201 -8.49 6.56 6.61
N ASN A 202 -7.34 6.53 5.93
CA ASN A 202 -6.04 6.24 6.55
C ASN A 202 -4.93 7.22 6.15
N ARG A 203 -5.31 8.36 5.53
CA ARG A 203 -4.40 9.40 5.02
C ARG A 203 -3.38 8.87 4.00
N SER A 204 -3.79 7.90 3.20
CA SER A 204 -3.02 7.40 2.07
C SER A 204 -3.33 8.19 0.79
N LEU A 205 -2.59 7.88 -0.29
CA LEU A 205 -2.89 8.42 -1.62
C LEU A 205 -4.32 8.13 -2.09
N ILE A 206 -4.95 7.06 -1.60
CA ILE A 206 -6.35 6.75 -1.92
C ILE A 206 -7.26 7.85 -1.38
N ASP A 207 -7.02 8.29 -0.15
CA ASP A 207 -7.78 9.39 0.45
C ASP A 207 -7.55 10.70 -0.30
N PHE A 208 -6.30 11.04 -0.63
CA PHE A 208 -5.99 12.25 -1.36
C PHE A 208 -6.62 12.26 -2.77
N PHE A 209 -6.65 11.13 -3.45
CA PHE A 209 -7.37 11.01 -4.73
C PHE A 209 -8.88 11.15 -4.54
N SER A 210 -9.44 10.61 -3.47
CA SER A 210 -10.86 10.74 -3.18
C SER A 210 -11.29 12.19 -2.92
N GLU A 211 -10.40 13.02 -2.37
CA GLU A 211 -10.60 14.45 -2.13
C GLU A 211 -10.63 15.27 -3.43
N GLU A 212 -10.18 14.71 -4.55
CA GLU A 212 -10.33 15.35 -5.86
C GLU A 212 -11.78 15.36 -6.36
N ALA A 213 -12.64 14.47 -5.86
CA ALA A 213 -14.04 14.43 -6.22
C ALA A 213 -14.80 15.66 -5.69
N GLU A 214 -15.84 16.10 -6.43
CA GLU A 214 -16.71 17.16 -5.96
C GLU A 214 -17.53 16.75 -4.72
N ARG A 215 -17.81 15.45 -4.64
CA ARG A 215 -18.51 14.89 -3.47
C ARG A 215 -17.84 13.60 -3.03
N ARG A 216 -17.42 13.57 -1.76
CA ARG A 216 -16.93 12.38 -1.07
C ARG A 216 -17.94 11.91 -0.04
N ILE A 217 -18.19 10.60 -0.01
CA ILE A 217 -19.08 9.94 0.94
C ILE A 217 -18.33 8.72 1.49
N ASP A 218 -17.98 8.78 2.78
CA ASP A 218 -17.40 7.66 3.51
C ASP A 218 -18.52 6.99 4.32
N ILE A 219 -18.72 5.69 4.12
CA ILE A 219 -19.76 4.92 4.81
C ILE A 219 -19.22 4.42 6.15
N SER A 220 -17.93 4.10 6.24
CA SER A 220 -17.27 3.57 7.43
C SER A 220 -16.05 4.44 7.81
N PRO A 221 -15.75 4.66 9.10
CA PRO A 221 -16.59 4.37 10.26
C PRO A 221 -17.63 5.47 10.51
N ARG A 222 -18.74 5.13 11.16
CA ARG A 222 -19.64 6.15 11.73
C ARG A 222 -19.08 6.63 13.06
N GLU A 223 -19.52 7.82 13.47
CA GLU A 223 -19.14 8.40 14.75
C GLU A 223 -19.49 7.45 15.90
N GLY A 224 -18.49 7.11 16.74
CA GLY A 224 -18.64 6.17 17.84
C GLY A 224 -18.39 4.70 17.50
N GLU A 225 -18.09 4.35 16.25
CA GLU A 225 -17.79 2.97 15.84
C GLU A 225 -16.28 2.69 15.88
N LEU A 226 -15.92 1.43 16.18
CA LEU A 226 -14.55 0.97 16.12
C LEU A 226 -14.13 0.78 14.65
N TYR A 227 -12.87 1.08 14.34
CA TYR A 227 -12.28 0.94 13.00
C TYR A 227 -12.32 -0.49 12.42
N THR A 228 -12.80 -1.48 13.18
CA THR A 228 -12.84 -2.90 12.81
C THR A 228 -14.20 -3.35 12.31
N ASP A 229 -15.22 -2.51 12.32
CA ASP A 229 -16.56 -2.91 11.91
C ASP A 229 -16.67 -2.95 10.38
N ASN A 230 -16.63 -4.16 9.83
CA ASN A 230 -16.87 -4.40 8.41
C ASN A 230 -18.35 -4.21 8.09
N ARG A 231 -18.65 -3.24 7.22
CA ARG A 231 -20.01 -3.01 6.73
C ARG A 231 -20.23 -3.71 5.40
N PRO A 232 -21.42 -4.27 5.17
CA PRO A 232 -21.79 -4.76 3.86
C PRO A 232 -21.75 -3.65 2.80
N ASP A 233 -21.18 -3.91 1.63
CA ASP A 233 -21.11 -2.93 0.53
C ASP A 233 -22.49 -2.45 0.05
N GLY A 234 -23.53 -3.21 0.32
CA GLY A 234 -24.92 -2.81 0.06
C GLY A 234 -25.34 -1.54 0.79
N GLU A 235 -24.68 -1.16 1.89
CA GLU A 235 -24.94 0.09 2.60
C GLU A 235 -24.52 1.36 1.82
N MET A 236 -23.72 1.20 0.75
CA MET A 236 -23.39 2.30 -0.17
C MET A 236 -24.56 2.63 -1.13
N LEU A 237 -25.47 1.68 -1.39
CA LEU A 237 -26.53 1.84 -2.40
C LEU A 237 -27.47 3.03 -2.16
N PRO A 238 -27.90 3.37 -0.93
CA PRO A 238 -28.72 4.55 -0.69
C PRO A 238 -28.06 5.87 -1.10
N SER A 239 -26.72 5.92 -1.06
CA SER A 239 -25.94 7.11 -1.42
C SER A 239 -25.77 7.30 -2.93
N ILE A 240 -26.11 6.28 -3.74
CA ILE A 240 -26.02 6.31 -5.19
C ILE A 240 -27.38 6.76 -5.80
N ARG A 241 -28.46 6.72 -5.05
CA ARG A 241 -29.81 7.15 -5.45
C ARG A 241 -30.00 8.63 -5.19
#